data_e124f84123a5ae80be8412928df981ce
#
_entry.id   e124f84123a5ae80be8412928df981ce
#
_cell.length_a   1.000
_cell.length_b   1.000
_cell.length_c   1.000
_cell.angle_alpha   90.00
_cell.angle_beta   90.00
_cell.angle_gamma   90.00
#
_symmetry.space_group_name_H-M   'P 1'
#
loop_
_entity.id
_entity.type
_entity.pdbx_description
1 polymer ?
#
loop_
_entity_poly.entity_id
_entity_poly.type
_entity_poly.pdbx_seq_one_letter_code
_entity_poly.pdbx_strand_id
1 'polypeptide(L)'
;DELGIPLFIRDKKKVEITPEGSLFLTHAKSIMKEIVNAKQVVEAYKRGESGILRIGFLKNMDDQLIVSLLENIKKAYPSIVLEYRAYRRIELIQLFNERELDLIIMMENNTLKSPSLLLKTYPLVKYYHKDTSLESLPLLYDTSIEYENMDTEIEQTLLKACMKEGYVILQNFVDQSPYYKYLSSSPTDKTSSLYLYYHEDAHQIIHNILNVLKKHA
;
A
#
# COMPACT_ATOMS: atom_id res chain seq x y z
N ASP A 1 -4.28 44.91 32.30
CA ASP A 1 -4.91 43.66 32.77
C ASP A 1 -6.18 43.42 31.96
N GLU A 2 -6.08 42.65 30.91
CA GLU A 2 -7.18 42.38 29.96
C GLU A 2 -8.44 41.74 30.58
N LEU A 3 -8.30 41.06 31.72
CA LEU A 3 -9.41 40.38 32.39
C LEU A 3 -10.10 41.26 33.42
N GLY A 4 -9.56 42.38 33.80
CA GLY A 4 -10.13 43.31 34.76
C GLY A 4 -10.29 42.77 36.20
N ILE A 5 -9.78 41.56 36.48
CA ILE A 5 -9.83 40.88 37.79
C ILE A 5 -8.46 40.31 38.17
N PRO A 6 -8.05 40.40 39.46
CA PRO A 6 -6.77 39.85 39.88
C PRO A 6 -6.82 38.31 39.93
N LEU A 7 -5.83 37.68 39.30
CA LEU A 7 -5.66 36.21 39.30
C LEU A 7 -4.80 35.73 40.47
N PHE A 8 -4.04 36.64 41.11
CA PHE A 8 -3.17 36.38 42.24
C PHE A 8 -3.30 37.48 43.30
N ILE A 9 -3.29 37.09 44.54
CA ILE A 9 -3.13 37.97 45.69
C ILE A 9 -1.66 37.94 46.09
N ARG A 10 -1.03 39.11 46.17
CA ARG A 10 0.37 39.23 46.62
C ARG A 10 0.38 39.88 48.01
N ASP A 11 0.82 39.11 48.99
CA ASP A 11 1.21 39.63 50.27
C ASP A 11 2.72 39.63 50.40
N LYS A 12 3.27 40.43 51.37
CA LYS A 12 4.70 40.63 51.57
C LYS A 12 5.54 39.33 51.70
N LYS A 13 4.89 38.22 52.02
CA LYS A 13 5.54 36.91 52.27
C LYS A 13 5.09 35.79 51.34
N LYS A 14 4.01 35.88 50.58
CA LYS A 14 3.50 34.80 49.72
C LYS A 14 2.62 35.35 48.57
N VAL A 15 2.52 34.52 47.54
CA VAL A 15 1.61 34.73 46.41
C VAL A 15 0.58 33.61 46.46
N GLU A 16 -0.70 33.96 46.54
CA GLU A 16 -1.80 33.02 46.51
C GLU A 16 -2.65 33.23 45.28
N ILE A 17 -3.16 32.14 44.73
CA ILE A 17 -4.05 32.19 43.57
C ILE A 17 -5.48 32.48 44.04
N THR A 18 -6.19 33.38 43.32
CA THR A 18 -7.60 33.68 43.57
C THR A 18 -8.48 32.56 43.03
N PRO A 19 -9.78 32.46 43.42
CA PRO A 19 -10.73 31.56 42.80
C PRO A 19 -10.82 31.72 41.30
N GLU A 20 -10.85 32.97 40.82
CA GLU A 20 -10.85 33.34 39.41
C GLU A 20 -9.51 32.92 38.73
N GLY A 21 -8.39 33.10 39.43
CA GLY A 21 -7.09 32.62 39.01
C GLY A 21 -7.04 31.10 38.85
N SER A 22 -7.65 30.35 39.76
CA SER A 22 -7.75 28.89 39.68
C SER A 22 -8.55 28.42 38.47
N LEU A 23 -9.67 29.09 38.18
CA LEU A 23 -10.49 28.82 37.01
C LEU A 23 -9.69 29.10 35.73
N PHE A 24 -9.06 30.27 35.64
CA PHE A 24 -8.20 30.65 34.51
C PHE A 24 -7.04 29.67 34.33
N LEU A 25 -6.39 29.25 35.41
CA LEU A 25 -5.27 28.30 35.36
C LEU A 25 -5.69 26.95 34.78
N THR A 26 -6.90 26.49 35.04
CA THR A 26 -7.42 25.24 34.45
C THR A 26 -7.50 25.33 32.95
N HIS A 27 -8.03 26.42 32.40
CA HIS A 27 -8.12 26.66 30.97
C HIS A 27 -6.72 26.90 30.35
N ALA A 28 -5.85 27.65 31.03
CA ALA A 28 -4.48 27.90 30.57
C ALA A 28 -3.68 26.58 30.46
N LYS A 29 -3.82 25.67 31.43
CA LYS A 29 -3.21 24.32 31.36
C LYS A 29 -3.71 23.51 30.17
N SER A 30 -5.02 23.55 29.87
CA SER A 30 -5.58 22.88 28.68
C SER A 30 -5.01 23.46 27.40
N ILE A 31 -4.91 24.77 27.25
CA ILE A 31 -4.30 25.41 26.07
C ILE A 31 -2.84 25.01 25.91
N MET A 32 -2.06 25.03 26.99
CA MET A 32 -0.66 24.59 26.96
C MET A 32 -0.52 23.12 26.56
N LYS A 33 -1.41 22.25 27.02
CA LYS A 33 -1.44 20.85 26.60
C LYS A 33 -1.71 20.72 25.10
N GLU A 34 -2.67 21.48 24.57
CA GLU A 34 -2.97 21.46 23.14
C GLU A 34 -1.78 21.99 22.27
N ILE A 35 -1.06 23.00 22.74
CA ILE A 35 0.16 23.48 22.07
C ILE A 35 1.23 22.38 22.03
N VAL A 36 1.42 21.63 23.11
CA VAL A 36 2.37 20.52 23.15
C VAL A 36 1.93 19.40 22.21
N ASN A 37 0.64 19.04 22.21
CA ASN A 37 0.08 18.05 21.31
C ASN A 37 0.30 18.45 19.83
N ALA A 38 -0.01 19.69 19.48
CA ALA A 38 0.17 20.20 18.11
C ALA A 38 1.64 20.08 17.64
N LYS A 39 2.59 20.43 18.51
CA LYS A 39 4.03 20.27 18.21
C LYS A 39 4.39 18.80 18.01
N GLN A 40 3.88 17.88 18.85
CA GLN A 40 4.15 16.44 18.73
C GLN A 40 3.60 15.87 17.41
N VAL A 41 2.41 16.31 16.98
CA VAL A 41 1.82 15.88 15.69
C VAL A 41 2.70 16.32 14.52
N VAL A 42 3.18 17.58 14.51
CA VAL A 42 4.06 18.08 13.46
C VAL A 42 5.41 17.34 13.44
N GLU A 43 5.98 17.06 14.60
CA GLU A 43 7.23 16.32 14.68
C GLU A 43 7.07 14.86 14.25
N ALA A 44 5.96 14.20 14.61
CA ALA A 44 5.66 12.85 14.15
C ALA A 44 5.50 12.81 12.61
N TYR A 45 4.85 13.81 12.01
CA TYR A 45 4.75 13.94 10.56
C TYR A 45 6.12 14.10 9.90
N LYS A 46 6.98 14.99 10.42
CA LYS A 46 8.35 15.16 9.93
C LYS A 46 9.19 13.88 9.98
N ARG A 47 9.01 13.06 11.03
CA ARG A 47 9.68 11.77 11.15
C ARG A 47 9.05 10.66 10.29
N GLY A 48 7.95 10.95 9.60
CA GLY A 48 7.21 9.96 8.80
C GLY A 48 6.54 8.86 9.63
N GLU A 49 6.12 9.20 10.86
CA GLU A 49 5.41 8.31 11.78
C GLU A 49 3.89 8.53 11.74
N SER A 50 3.43 9.59 11.09
CA SER A 50 2.03 9.94 10.87
C SER A 50 1.82 10.58 9.50
N GLY A 51 0.59 10.60 9.02
CA GLY A 51 0.20 11.17 7.72
C GLY A 51 -0.68 10.22 6.93
N ILE A 52 -0.92 10.54 5.67
CA ILE A 52 -1.67 9.72 4.73
C ILE A 52 -0.67 9.02 3.81
N LEU A 53 -0.90 7.75 3.54
CA LEU A 53 -0.15 6.95 2.58
C LEU A 53 -1.13 6.36 1.57
N ARG A 54 -0.98 6.73 0.30
CA ARG A 54 -1.82 6.28 -0.81
C ARG A 54 -1.13 5.17 -1.57
N ILE A 55 -1.72 3.99 -1.54
CA ILE A 55 -1.16 2.77 -2.13
C ILE A 55 -2.07 2.28 -3.25
N GLY A 56 -1.54 2.18 -4.46
CA GLY A 56 -2.19 1.51 -5.57
C GLY A 56 -1.63 0.11 -5.78
N PHE A 57 -2.45 -0.84 -6.22
CA PHE A 57 -1.97 -2.16 -6.65
C PHE A 57 -2.80 -2.69 -7.82
N LEU A 58 -2.21 -3.59 -8.60
CA LEU A 58 -2.92 -4.21 -9.71
C LEU A 58 -4.09 -5.07 -9.21
N LYS A 59 -5.17 -5.08 -9.97
CA LYS A 59 -6.25 -6.07 -9.80
C LYS A 59 -5.71 -7.49 -10.02
N ASN A 60 -6.34 -8.46 -9.34
CA ASN A 60 -6.03 -9.89 -9.48
C ASN A 60 -4.57 -10.23 -9.10
N MET A 61 -4.11 -9.66 -8.01
CA MET A 61 -2.81 -9.92 -7.41
C MET A 61 -2.91 -10.98 -6.29
N ASP A 62 -1.77 -11.28 -5.67
CA ASP A 62 -1.69 -12.10 -4.46
C ASP A 62 -2.31 -11.33 -3.27
N ASP A 63 -3.61 -11.52 -3.04
CA ASP A 63 -4.36 -10.84 -1.98
C ASP A 63 -3.75 -11.08 -0.59
N GLN A 64 -3.22 -12.27 -0.33
CA GLN A 64 -2.59 -12.60 0.96
C GLN A 64 -1.33 -11.77 1.19
N LEU A 65 -0.53 -11.59 0.15
CA LEU A 65 0.66 -10.72 0.24
C LEU A 65 0.25 -9.27 0.47
N ILE A 66 -0.74 -8.75 -0.27
CA ILE A 66 -1.21 -7.36 -0.10
C ILE A 66 -1.71 -7.13 1.31
N VAL A 67 -2.57 -8.01 1.84
CA VAL A 67 -3.07 -7.91 3.22
C VAL A 67 -1.91 -7.92 4.21
N SER A 68 -0.97 -8.87 4.09
CA SER A 68 0.20 -8.96 4.97
C SER A 68 1.06 -7.70 4.96
N LEU A 69 1.28 -7.09 3.77
CA LEU A 69 2.02 -5.84 3.64
C LEU A 69 1.32 -4.68 4.36
N LEU A 70 0.00 -4.52 4.16
CA LEU A 70 -0.79 -3.48 4.79
C LEU A 70 -0.83 -3.64 6.32
N GLU A 71 -0.98 -4.88 6.82
CA GLU A 71 -0.95 -5.19 8.26
C GLU A 71 0.41 -4.85 8.88
N ASN A 72 1.51 -5.22 8.23
CA ASN A 72 2.86 -4.91 8.70
C ASN A 72 3.11 -3.40 8.78
N ILE A 73 2.66 -2.63 7.78
CA ILE A 73 2.74 -1.17 7.80
C ILE A 73 1.90 -0.61 8.97
N LYS A 74 0.65 -1.06 9.10
CA LYS A 74 -0.26 -0.56 10.14
C LYS A 74 0.22 -0.90 11.55
N LYS A 75 0.81 -2.08 11.73
CA LYS A 75 1.42 -2.50 13.01
C LYS A 75 2.64 -1.66 13.37
N ALA A 76 3.50 -1.37 12.39
CA ALA A 76 4.71 -0.58 12.62
C ALA A 76 4.42 0.91 12.85
N TYR A 77 3.41 1.45 12.15
CA TYR A 77 3.04 2.87 12.18
C TYR A 77 1.51 3.05 12.34
N PRO A 78 0.97 2.86 13.56
CA PRO A 78 -0.48 2.92 13.82
C PRO A 78 -1.13 4.28 13.49
N SER A 79 -0.35 5.36 13.53
CA SER A 79 -0.81 6.73 13.25
C SER A 79 -0.82 7.09 11.77
N ILE A 80 -0.37 6.20 10.87
CA ILE A 80 -0.49 6.38 9.44
C ILE A 80 -1.91 6.00 8.99
N VAL A 81 -2.55 6.89 8.25
CA VAL A 81 -3.81 6.60 7.55
C VAL A 81 -3.46 5.95 6.21
N LEU A 82 -3.88 4.70 6.02
CA LEU A 82 -3.68 3.96 4.77
C LEU A 82 -4.90 4.16 3.87
N GLU A 83 -4.69 4.75 2.69
CA GLU A 83 -5.63 4.77 1.59
C GLU A 83 -5.13 3.80 0.52
N TYR A 84 -5.88 2.75 0.21
CA TYR A 84 -5.43 1.73 -0.71
C TYR A 84 -6.55 1.25 -1.63
N ARG A 85 -6.19 0.99 -2.90
CA ARG A 85 -7.15 0.55 -3.91
C ARG A 85 -6.48 -0.26 -5.02
N ALA A 86 -7.24 -1.22 -5.58
CA ALA A 86 -6.85 -1.96 -6.77
C ALA A 86 -7.24 -1.20 -8.05
N TYR A 87 -6.32 -1.14 -9.01
CA TYR A 87 -6.48 -0.43 -10.28
C TYR A 87 -6.13 -1.35 -11.46
N ARG A 88 -6.55 -0.96 -12.67
CA ARG A 88 -5.98 -1.50 -13.91
C ARG A 88 -4.59 -0.92 -14.14
N ARG A 89 -3.74 -1.63 -14.92
CA ARG A 89 -2.33 -1.23 -15.14
C ARG A 89 -2.18 0.21 -15.62
N ILE A 90 -2.93 0.60 -16.65
CA ILE A 90 -2.83 1.94 -17.25
C ILE A 90 -3.21 3.01 -16.23
N GLU A 91 -4.35 2.85 -15.55
CA GLU A 91 -4.83 3.77 -14.51
C GLU A 91 -3.83 3.86 -13.34
N LEU A 92 -3.27 2.72 -12.90
CA LEU A 92 -2.30 2.66 -11.81
C LEU A 92 -1.04 3.47 -12.12
N ILE A 93 -0.48 3.30 -13.33
CA ILE A 93 0.72 4.02 -13.78
C ILE A 93 0.42 5.51 -13.96
N GLN A 94 -0.75 5.86 -14.51
CA GLN A 94 -1.17 7.25 -14.68
C GLN A 94 -1.27 7.95 -13.33
N LEU A 95 -2.04 7.43 -12.37
CA LEU A 95 -2.21 8.01 -11.04
C LEU A 95 -0.89 8.12 -10.28
N PHE A 96 0.02 7.17 -10.46
CA PHE A 96 1.35 7.25 -9.88
C PHE A 96 2.17 8.37 -10.50
N ASN A 97 2.19 8.52 -11.82
CA ASN A 97 2.90 9.60 -12.50
C ASN A 97 2.32 10.99 -12.15
N GLU A 98 1.01 11.09 -11.93
CA GLU A 98 0.30 12.29 -11.48
C GLU A 98 0.47 12.57 -9.98
N ARG A 99 1.19 11.72 -9.24
CA ARG A 99 1.42 11.81 -7.78
C ARG A 99 0.15 11.71 -6.93
N GLU A 100 -0.89 11.12 -7.47
CA GLU A 100 -2.11 10.76 -6.72
C GLU A 100 -1.90 9.51 -5.86
N LEU A 101 -0.88 8.70 -6.18
CA LEU A 101 -0.43 7.56 -5.40
C LEU A 101 1.03 7.74 -4.97
N ASP A 102 1.30 7.43 -3.71
CA ASP A 102 2.64 7.52 -3.11
C ASP A 102 3.47 6.26 -3.41
N LEU A 103 2.81 5.10 -3.41
CA LEU A 103 3.36 3.78 -3.69
C LEU A 103 2.46 3.03 -4.66
N ILE A 104 3.08 2.24 -5.54
CA ILE A 104 2.34 1.27 -6.34
C ILE A 104 2.98 -0.11 -6.26
N ILE A 105 2.13 -1.15 -6.28
CA ILE A 105 2.55 -2.55 -6.27
C ILE A 105 2.06 -3.18 -7.56
N MET A 106 3.01 -3.64 -8.38
CA MET A 106 2.71 -4.27 -9.65
C MET A 106 3.84 -5.21 -10.07
N MET A 107 3.53 -6.08 -11.04
CA MET A 107 4.55 -6.91 -11.65
C MET A 107 5.58 -6.04 -12.37
N GLU A 108 6.79 -6.59 -12.52
CA GLU A 108 7.92 -5.93 -13.18
C GLU A 108 7.48 -5.13 -14.42
N ASN A 109 7.95 -3.90 -14.50
CA ASN A 109 7.64 -3.00 -15.61
C ASN A 109 8.91 -2.25 -16.05
N ASN A 110 9.41 -2.59 -17.23
CA ASN A 110 10.65 -2.04 -17.79
C ASN A 110 10.50 -0.59 -18.27
N THR A 111 9.27 -0.09 -18.42
CA THR A 111 9.01 1.29 -18.87
C THR A 111 8.95 2.29 -17.73
N LEU A 112 8.67 1.82 -16.50
CA LEU A 112 8.58 2.67 -15.32
C LEU A 112 9.98 2.94 -14.73
N LYS A 113 10.48 4.16 -14.92
CA LYS A 113 11.80 4.60 -14.43
C LYS A 113 11.72 5.14 -13.00
N SER A 114 11.19 4.36 -12.08
CA SER A 114 11.08 4.75 -10.66
C SER A 114 11.85 3.77 -9.79
N PRO A 115 12.40 4.22 -8.65
CA PRO A 115 12.98 3.32 -7.67
C PRO A 115 12.00 2.24 -7.26
N SER A 116 12.48 1.03 -7.03
CA SER A 116 11.65 -0.11 -6.71
C SER A 116 12.27 -1.00 -5.64
N LEU A 117 11.41 -1.75 -4.94
CA LEU A 117 11.75 -2.81 -4.01
C LEU A 117 11.12 -4.10 -4.50
N LEU A 118 11.95 -5.13 -4.72
CA LEU A 118 11.45 -6.48 -5.00
C LEU A 118 10.70 -7.00 -3.77
N LEU A 119 9.46 -7.40 -3.95
CA LEU A 119 8.63 -7.98 -2.90
C LEU A 119 8.62 -9.51 -2.94
N LYS A 120 8.41 -10.07 -4.12
CA LYS A 120 8.30 -11.53 -4.28
C LYS A 120 8.51 -11.93 -5.75
N THR A 121 9.05 -13.12 -5.96
CA THR A 121 9.15 -13.73 -7.29
C THR A 121 8.24 -14.96 -7.33
N TYR A 122 7.45 -15.06 -8.40
CA TYR A 122 6.49 -16.13 -8.63
C TYR A 122 6.94 -16.99 -9.81
N PRO A 123 6.90 -18.32 -9.71
CA PRO A 123 7.00 -19.17 -10.88
C PRO A 123 5.79 -18.96 -11.79
N LEU A 124 6.03 -18.97 -13.10
CA LEU A 124 4.97 -18.93 -14.09
C LEU A 124 4.55 -20.36 -14.44
N VAL A 125 3.25 -20.54 -14.56
CA VAL A 125 2.61 -21.86 -14.73
C VAL A 125 1.63 -21.77 -15.90
N LYS A 126 1.61 -22.81 -16.75
CA LYS A 126 0.60 -22.98 -17.79
C LYS A 126 -0.66 -23.53 -17.16
N TYR A 127 -1.79 -22.88 -17.35
CA TYR A 127 -3.11 -23.35 -16.91
C TYR A 127 -3.95 -23.68 -18.13
N TYR A 128 -4.55 -24.87 -18.12
CA TYR A 128 -5.39 -25.40 -19.19
C TYR A 128 -6.49 -26.28 -18.60
N HIS A 129 -7.56 -26.54 -19.38
CA HIS A 129 -8.65 -27.37 -18.88
C HIS A 129 -8.16 -28.81 -18.62
N LYS A 130 -8.52 -29.40 -17.47
CA LYS A 130 -8.03 -30.71 -17.01
C LYS A 130 -8.36 -31.87 -17.95
N ASP A 131 -9.45 -31.75 -18.76
CA ASP A 131 -9.86 -32.78 -19.70
C ASP A 131 -9.31 -32.55 -21.14
N THR A 132 -8.24 -31.72 -21.28
CA THR A 132 -7.62 -31.44 -22.58
C THR A 132 -6.12 -31.75 -22.57
N SER A 133 -5.55 -31.98 -23.74
CA SER A 133 -4.08 -32.04 -23.89
C SER A 133 -3.52 -30.65 -24.19
N LEU A 134 -2.51 -30.25 -23.44
CA LEU A 134 -1.85 -28.95 -23.61
C LEU A 134 -1.29 -28.75 -25.04
N GLU A 135 -0.79 -29.83 -25.67
CA GLU A 135 -0.16 -29.79 -26.98
C GLU A 135 -1.11 -29.36 -28.12
N SER A 136 -2.41 -29.57 -27.92
CA SER A 136 -3.45 -29.23 -28.90
C SER A 136 -4.07 -27.85 -28.73
N LEU A 137 -3.69 -27.12 -27.68
CA LEU A 137 -4.32 -25.87 -27.30
C LEU A 137 -3.51 -24.64 -27.75
N PRO A 138 -4.16 -23.60 -28.29
CA PRO A 138 -3.50 -22.33 -28.54
C PRO A 138 -3.19 -21.58 -27.25
N LEU A 139 -2.12 -20.79 -27.28
CA LEU A 139 -1.80 -19.83 -26.23
C LEU A 139 -2.80 -18.66 -26.28
N LEU A 140 -3.54 -18.43 -25.21
CA LEU A 140 -4.48 -17.30 -25.07
C LEU A 140 -3.81 -16.08 -24.43
N TYR A 141 -2.94 -16.30 -23.46
CA TYR A 141 -2.27 -15.23 -22.72
C TYR A 141 -1.00 -15.71 -22.04
N ASP A 142 0.04 -14.88 -22.09
CA ASP A 142 1.31 -15.08 -21.39
C ASP A 142 1.70 -13.81 -20.65
N THR A 143 1.64 -13.83 -19.32
CA THR A 143 1.99 -12.68 -18.47
C THR A 143 3.48 -12.31 -18.51
N SER A 144 4.35 -13.19 -19.06
CA SER A 144 5.76 -12.86 -19.24
C SER A 144 6.01 -11.92 -20.44
N ILE A 145 5.01 -11.71 -21.29
CA ILE A 145 5.07 -10.83 -22.43
C ILE A 145 4.41 -9.50 -22.04
N GLU A 146 5.17 -8.42 -22.04
CA GLU A 146 4.65 -7.07 -21.81
C GLU A 146 3.82 -6.64 -23.03
N TYR A 147 2.50 -6.74 -22.93
CA TYR A 147 1.59 -6.13 -23.89
C TYR A 147 1.31 -4.69 -23.46
N GLU A 148 1.91 -3.72 -24.10
CA GLU A 148 1.76 -2.28 -23.78
C GLU A 148 0.31 -1.77 -23.80
N ASN A 149 -0.62 -2.49 -24.45
CA ASN A 149 -1.99 -2.05 -24.69
C ASN A 149 -3.11 -3.02 -24.28
N MET A 150 -2.82 -4.09 -23.56
CA MET A 150 -3.85 -5.06 -23.19
C MET A 150 -4.16 -5.01 -21.68
N ASP A 151 -5.22 -4.29 -21.34
CA ASP A 151 -6.02 -4.51 -20.12
C ASP A 151 -6.76 -5.86 -20.22
N THR A 152 -6.01 -6.94 -20.48
CA THR A 152 -6.62 -8.27 -20.54
C THR A 152 -7.08 -8.63 -19.14
N GLU A 153 -8.40 -8.72 -18.97
CA GLU A 153 -8.98 -9.18 -17.72
C GLU A 153 -8.56 -10.65 -17.52
N ILE A 154 -7.66 -10.88 -16.58
CA ILE A 154 -7.15 -12.24 -16.23
C ILE A 154 -8.32 -13.21 -16.01
N GLU A 155 -9.40 -12.74 -15.39
CA GLU A 155 -10.61 -13.53 -15.18
C GLU A 155 -11.26 -14.03 -16.48
N GLN A 156 -11.39 -13.17 -17.50
CA GLN A 156 -11.94 -13.58 -18.80
C GLN A 156 -11.03 -14.58 -19.48
N THR A 157 -9.73 -14.41 -19.37
CA THR A 157 -8.73 -15.30 -19.95
C THR A 157 -8.74 -16.68 -19.28
N LEU A 158 -8.86 -16.71 -17.94
CA LEU A 158 -9.06 -17.93 -17.19
C LEU A 158 -10.38 -18.64 -17.54
N LEU A 159 -11.46 -17.89 -17.73
CA LEU A 159 -12.73 -18.44 -18.15
C LEU A 159 -12.62 -19.12 -19.52
N LYS A 160 -11.93 -18.50 -20.49
CA LYS A 160 -11.66 -19.12 -21.80
C LYS A 160 -10.86 -20.41 -21.67
N ALA A 161 -9.85 -20.46 -20.80
CA ALA A 161 -9.12 -21.69 -20.53
C ALA A 161 -10.03 -22.77 -19.92
N CYS A 162 -10.95 -22.42 -19.02
CA CYS A 162 -11.98 -23.30 -18.49
C CYS A 162 -12.96 -23.81 -19.57
N MET A 163 -13.20 -23.01 -20.61
CA MET A 163 -14.06 -23.37 -21.75
C MET A 163 -13.32 -24.17 -22.83
N LYS A 164 -12.09 -24.59 -22.60
CA LYS A 164 -11.23 -25.37 -23.51
C LYS A 164 -10.80 -24.62 -24.77
N GLU A 165 -10.83 -23.29 -24.75
CA GLU A 165 -10.46 -22.45 -25.91
C GLU A 165 -8.94 -22.31 -26.07
N GLY A 166 -8.14 -22.60 -25.00
CA GLY A 166 -6.69 -22.51 -25.04
C GLY A 166 -6.08 -22.66 -23.65
N TYR A 167 -4.80 -22.32 -23.54
CA TYR A 167 -4.08 -22.28 -22.27
C TYR A 167 -3.55 -20.86 -21.99
N VAL A 168 -3.25 -20.59 -20.70
CA VAL A 168 -2.71 -19.32 -20.23
C VAL A 168 -1.46 -19.56 -19.40
N ILE A 169 -0.52 -18.60 -19.42
CA ILE A 169 0.66 -18.59 -18.57
C ILE A 169 0.51 -17.46 -17.54
N LEU A 170 0.38 -17.82 -16.29
CA LEU A 170 0.15 -16.89 -15.18
C LEU A 170 1.03 -17.26 -13.98
N GLN A 171 1.10 -16.36 -13.01
CA GLN A 171 1.74 -16.63 -11.72
C GLN A 171 0.99 -17.71 -10.94
N ASN A 172 1.70 -18.50 -10.15
CA ASN A 172 1.13 -19.64 -9.42
C ASN A 172 0.13 -19.27 -8.30
N PHE A 173 0.02 -18.00 -7.91
CA PHE A 173 -1.00 -17.59 -6.94
C PHE A 173 -2.44 -17.72 -7.49
N VAL A 174 -2.61 -17.89 -8.80
CA VAL A 174 -3.89 -18.23 -9.44
C VAL A 174 -4.49 -19.53 -8.92
N ASP A 175 -3.69 -20.40 -8.31
CA ASP A 175 -4.14 -21.63 -7.66
C ASP A 175 -5.20 -21.36 -6.55
N GLN A 176 -5.29 -20.14 -6.05
CA GLN A 176 -6.29 -19.69 -5.08
C GLN A 176 -7.59 -19.22 -5.75
N SER A 177 -7.62 -19.14 -7.07
CA SER A 177 -8.79 -18.72 -7.85
C SER A 177 -9.88 -19.81 -7.84
N PRO A 178 -11.20 -19.45 -7.85
CA PRO A 178 -12.29 -20.40 -7.99
C PRO A 178 -12.27 -21.18 -9.32
N TYR A 179 -11.53 -20.71 -10.32
CA TYR A 179 -11.36 -21.39 -11.61
C TYR A 179 -10.42 -22.61 -11.53
N TYR A 180 -9.52 -22.63 -10.52
CA TYR A 180 -8.51 -23.68 -10.40
C TYR A 180 -9.07 -25.11 -10.38
N LYS A 181 -10.27 -25.30 -9.79
CA LYS A 181 -10.94 -26.62 -9.78
C LYS A 181 -11.21 -27.22 -11.17
N TYR A 182 -11.24 -26.41 -12.22
CA TYR A 182 -11.47 -26.84 -13.61
C TYR A 182 -10.17 -26.99 -14.41
N LEU A 183 -9.06 -26.49 -13.87
CA LEU A 183 -7.79 -26.38 -14.58
C LEU A 183 -6.78 -27.40 -14.06
N SER A 184 -5.92 -27.84 -14.96
CA SER A 184 -4.64 -28.46 -14.66
C SER A 184 -3.53 -27.47 -14.85
N SER A 185 -2.41 -27.70 -14.21
CA SER A 185 -1.23 -26.83 -14.31
C SER A 185 -0.01 -27.61 -14.76
N SER A 186 0.87 -26.94 -15.52
CA SER A 186 2.17 -27.44 -15.89
C SER A 186 3.23 -26.36 -15.67
N PRO A 187 4.35 -26.64 -15.01
CA PRO A 187 5.38 -25.64 -14.73
C PRO A 187 6.01 -25.12 -16.00
N THR A 188 6.58 -23.92 -15.90
CA THR A 188 7.49 -23.36 -16.91
C THR A 188 8.86 -23.11 -16.27
N ASP A 189 9.86 -22.77 -17.08
CA ASP A 189 11.18 -22.29 -16.64
C ASP A 189 11.21 -20.78 -16.37
N LYS A 190 10.08 -20.09 -16.53
CA LYS A 190 9.94 -18.65 -16.37
C LYS A 190 9.46 -18.25 -14.99
N THR A 191 9.85 -17.04 -14.59
CA THR A 191 9.36 -16.40 -13.37
C THR A 191 8.87 -14.98 -13.69
N SER A 192 8.08 -14.42 -12.77
CA SER A 192 7.64 -13.03 -12.81
C SER A 192 7.78 -12.42 -11.42
N SER A 193 8.31 -11.21 -11.35
CA SER A 193 8.64 -10.56 -10.09
C SER A 193 7.67 -9.43 -9.79
N LEU A 194 7.26 -9.34 -8.53
CA LEU A 194 6.41 -8.30 -7.99
C LEU A 194 7.26 -7.25 -7.31
N TYR A 195 7.04 -6.01 -7.68
CA TYR A 195 7.76 -4.87 -7.14
C TYR A 195 6.81 -3.87 -6.49
N LEU A 196 7.34 -3.18 -5.48
CA LEU A 196 6.80 -1.94 -4.96
C LEU A 196 7.63 -0.80 -5.57
N TYR A 197 6.97 0.10 -6.30
CA TYR A 197 7.57 1.31 -6.89
C TYR A 197 7.21 2.53 -6.05
N TYR A 198 8.12 3.50 -5.99
CA TYR A 198 7.96 4.74 -5.25
C TYR A 198 8.68 5.89 -5.95
N HIS A 199 8.36 7.15 -5.57
CA HIS A 199 9.01 8.32 -6.15
C HIS A 199 10.41 8.51 -5.57
N GLU A 200 11.37 9.00 -6.37
CA GLU A 200 12.75 9.23 -5.95
C GLU A 200 12.85 10.27 -4.82
N ASP A 201 12.00 11.30 -4.89
CA ASP A 201 11.86 12.37 -3.89
C ASP A 201 10.82 12.06 -2.80
N ALA A 202 10.62 10.78 -2.51
CA ALA A 202 9.58 10.33 -1.60
C ALA A 202 9.75 10.89 -0.18
N HIS A 203 8.62 11.20 0.46
CA HIS A 203 8.57 11.66 1.85
C HIS A 203 9.13 10.62 2.81
N GLN A 204 9.63 11.06 3.99
CA GLN A 204 10.24 10.19 5.02
C GLN A 204 9.38 8.96 5.39
N ILE A 205 8.06 9.08 5.32
CA ILE A 205 7.10 7.97 5.54
C ILE A 205 7.41 6.77 4.64
N ILE A 206 7.74 7.01 3.36
CA ILE A 206 8.04 5.95 2.39
C ILE A 206 9.33 5.23 2.77
N HIS A 207 10.39 5.98 3.12
CA HIS A 207 11.66 5.39 3.55
C HIS A 207 11.50 4.52 4.80
N ASN A 208 10.68 4.97 5.74
CA ASN A 208 10.35 4.23 6.95
C ASN A 208 9.64 2.90 6.61
N ILE A 209 8.67 2.95 5.71
CA ILE A 209 7.92 1.77 5.25
C ILE A 209 8.82 0.79 4.52
N LEU A 210 9.67 1.26 3.60
CA LEU A 210 10.62 0.41 2.89
C LEU A 210 11.55 -0.33 3.87
N ASN A 211 11.96 0.31 4.97
CA ASN A 211 12.77 -0.34 6.00
C ASN A 211 12.01 -1.46 6.75
N VAL A 212 10.70 -1.29 6.96
CA VAL A 212 9.85 -2.34 7.55
C VAL A 212 9.72 -3.51 6.59
N LEU A 213 9.39 -3.23 5.33
CA LEU A 213 9.17 -4.27 4.32
C LEU A 213 10.43 -5.07 4.01
N LYS A 214 11.61 -4.43 3.96
CA LYS A 214 12.91 -5.12 3.77
C LYS A 214 13.26 -6.12 4.88
N LYS A 215 12.69 -5.98 6.08
CA LYS A 215 12.92 -6.91 7.20
C LYS A 215 12.04 -8.16 7.11
N HIS A 216 11.01 -8.13 6.28
CA HIS A 216 10.01 -9.18 6.13
C HIS A 216 9.99 -9.81 4.72
N ALA A 217 10.83 -9.32 3.80
CA ALA A 217 11.14 -9.90 2.49
C ALA A 217 12.36 -10.81 2.61
#